data_f03f21ed91ce4b8d2f9e8af1dadd1fef
#
_entry.id   f03f21ed91ce4b8d2f9e8af1dadd1fef
#
_cell.length_a   1.000
_cell.length_b   1.000
_cell.length_c   1.000
_cell.angle_alpha   90.00
_cell.angle_beta   90.00
_cell.angle_gamma   90.00
#
_symmetry.space_group_name_H-M   'P 1'
#
loop_
_entity.id
_entity.type
_entity.pdbx_description
1 polymer ?
#
loop_
_entity_poly.entity_id
_entity_poly.type
_entity_poly.pdbx_seq_one_letter_code
_entity_poly.pdbx_strand_id
1 'polypeptide(L)'
;GNEDIIYEQLDVTNKSQFAECLYNFSKNTNDTLDILFNNAGITEGGFFDEIPYENHIKIININVIGVINGIYSAASLLKNTKNSLCISTSSSSGIMGMEMIATYSATKHAVKGLTESLSAEFSRFDTRVSDILPGVIDTPMISKEIRDHLPKSGMWRLISSDEIAKTVWESYHGNHIHWYVPQELEDLEKDVASNPIEARENLKNSGPLSKD
;
A
#
# COMPACT_ATOMS: atom_id res chain seq x y z
N GLY A 1 5.05 27.95 1.31
CA GLY A 1 4.75 26.61 1.79
C GLY A 1 4.01 26.70 3.10
N ASN A 2 3.32 25.66 3.47
CA ASN A 2 2.63 25.59 4.76
C ASN A 2 3.70 25.41 5.84
N GLU A 3 3.80 26.31 6.79
CA GLU A 3 4.84 26.29 7.84
C GLU A 3 4.72 25.07 8.79
N ASP A 4 3.58 24.40 8.74
CA ASP A 4 3.27 23.21 9.56
C ASP A 4 3.79 21.88 8.96
N ILE A 5 4.38 21.89 7.75
CA ILE A 5 4.86 20.69 7.08
C ILE A 5 6.39 20.57 7.28
N ILE A 6 6.81 19.51 7.93
CA ILE A 6 8.22 19.16 8.13
C ILE A 6 8.60 18.05 7.14
N TYR A 7 9.72 18.23 6.45
CA TYR A 7 10.30 17.25 5.53
C TYR A 7 11.58 16.68 6.12
N GLU A 8 11.68 15.36 6.09
CA GLU A 8 12.88 14.64 6.54
C GLU A 8 13.22 13.53 5.55
N GLN A 9 14.49 13.36 5.22
CA GLN A 9 14.92 12.28 4.34
C GLN A 9 14.96 10.98 5.14
N LEU A 10 14.27 9.94 4.64
CA LEU A 10 14.15 8.65 5.29
C LEU A 10 14.37 7.51 4.30
N ASP A 11 15.31 6.63 4.58
CA ASP A 11 15.37 5.31 3.99
C ASP A 11 14.54 4.35 4.86
N VAL A 12 13.36 3.94 4.35
CA VAL A 12 12.44 3.07 5.10
C VAL A 12 13.03 1.70 5.42
N THR A 13 14.07 1.26 4.72
CA THR A 13 14.77 -0.01 5.02
C THR A 13 15.69 0.10 6.22
N ASN A 14 16.05 1.32 6.63
CA ASN A 14 16.88 1.59 7.80
C ASN A 14 16.03 1.82 9.05
N LYS A 15 15.85 0.78 9.85
CA LYS A 15 15.08 0.83 11.10
C LYS A 15 15.54 1.93 12.07
N SER A 16 16.85 2.13 12.20
CA SER A 16 17.38 3.13 13.14
C SER A 16 17.07 4.55 12.70
N GLN A 17 17.18 4.83 11.39
CA GLN A 17 16.81 6.12 10.82
C GLN A 17 15.29 6.36 10.96
N PHE A 18 14.47 5.33 10.77
CA PHE A 18 13.02 5.44 10.97
C PHE A 18 12.68 5.82 12.42
N ALA A 19 13.31 5.14 13.38
CA ALA A 19 13.13 5.44 14.80
C ALA A 19 13.58 6.87 15.16
N GLU A 20 14.67 7.36 14.59
CA GLU A 20 15.17 8.72 14.78
C GLU A 20 14.20 9.78 14.22
N CYS A 21 13.69 9.59 13.01
CA CYS A 21 12.66 10.45 12.42
C CYS A 21 11.44 10.57 13.34
N LEU A 22 10.92 9.45 13.82
CA LEU A 22 9.74 9.44 14.71
C LEU A 22 10.06 10.04 16.10
N TYR A 23 11.26 9.84 16.61
CA TYR A 23 11.69 10.48 17.84
C TYR A 23 11.73 12.01 17.68
N ASN A 24 12.25 12.51 16.56
CA ASN A 24 12.26 13.95 16.28
C ASN A 24 10.84 14.50 16.12
N PHE A 25 9.96 13.77 15.45
CA PHE A 25 8.55 14.11 15.33
C PHE A 25 7.85 14.18 16.70
N SER A 26 8.09 13.20 17.58
CA SER A 26 7.41 13.09 18.88
C SER A 26 7.69 14.26 19.80
N LYS A 27 8.86 14.90 19.70
CA LYS A 27 9.20 16.10 20.48
C LYS A 27 8.24 17.26 20.23
N ASN A 28 7.61 17.32 19.06
CA ASN A 28 6.71 18.40 18.68
C ASN A 28 5.24 18.01 18.84
N THR A 29 4.92 16.75 19.17
CA THR A 29 3.57 16.22 19.23
C THR A 29 3.16 15.63 20.59
N ASN A 30 3.94 15.86 21.65
CA ASN A 30 3.72 15.30 22.97
C ASN A 30 3.58 13.76 22.96
N ASP A 31 4.44 13.08 22.19
CA ASP A 31 4.45 11.63 22.03
C ASP A 31 3.13 11.03 21.45
N THR A 32 2.44 11.79 20.60
CA THR A 32 1.24 11.32 19.90
C THR A 32 1.45 11.26 18.38
N LEU A 33 0.70 10.38 17.72
CA LEU A 33 0.68 10.22 16.27
C LEU A 33 -0.71 9.78 15.83
N ASP A 34 -1.46 10.66 15.18
CA ASP A 34 -2.83 10.38 14.75
C ASP A 34 -2.88 9.42 13.56
N ILE A 35 -1.99 9.61 12.59
CA ILE A 35 -1.92 8.79 11.38
C ILE A 35 -0.47 8.43 11.05
N LEU A 36 -0.19 7.14 10.91
CA LEU A 36 0.98 6.64 10.20
C LEU A 36 0.53 6.18 8.81
N PHE A 37 1.08 6.78 7.74
CA PHE A 37 0.84 6.32 6.38
C PHE A 37 2.10 5.72 5.75
N ASN A 38 2.18 4.39 5.72
CA ASN A 38 3.26 3.65 5.06
C ASN A 38 2.98 3.58 3.55
N ASN A 39 3.54 4.51 2.80
CA ASN A 39 3.29 4.66 1.36
C ASN A 39 4.50 4.34 0.48
N ALA A 40 5.71 4.37 1.02
CA ALA A 40 6.92 4.08 0.24
C ALA A 40 6.85 2.68 -0.38
N GLY A 41 7.15 2.61 -1.67
CA GLY A 41 7.12 1.35 -2.40
C GLY A 41 7.73 1.48 -3.79
N ILE A 42 8.22 0.36 -4.31
CA ILE A 42 8.76 0.24 -5.66
C ILE A 42 8.21 -1.00 -6.35
N THR A 43 8.26 -1.00 -7.66
CA THR A 43 7.99 -2.16 -8.50
C THR A 43 9.05 -2.27 -9.59
N GLU A 44 9.18 -3.45 -10.16
CA GLU A 44 9.92 -3.70 -11.39
C GLU A 44 9.11 -4.71 -12.21
N GLY A 45 8.89 -4.39 -13.49
CA GLY A 45 8.18 -5.24 -14.43
C GLY A 45 9.14 -6.10 -15.24
N GLY A 46 8.78 -7.37 -15.45
CA GLY A 46 9.54 -8.34 -16.25
C GLY A 46 9.17 -9.77 -15.88
N PHE A 47 9.61 -10.72 -16.70
CA PHE A 47 9.47 -12.14 -16.32
C PHE A 47 10.34 -12.43 -15.09
N PHE A 48 9.83 -13.27 -14.20
CA PHE A 48 10.43 -13.49 -12.87
C PHE A 48 11.90 -13.90 -12.91
N ASP A 49 12.26 -14.77 -13.83
CA ASP A 49 13.61 -15.30 -14.03
C ASP A 49 14.54 -14.37 -14.83
N GLU A 50 14.01 -13.29 -15.42
CA GLU A 50 14.78 -12.28 -16.16
C GLU A 50 15.12 -11.05 -15.29
N ILE A 51 14.40 -10.83 -14.19
CA ILE A 51 14.70 -9.75 -13.24
C ILE A 51 15.92 -10.15 -12.39
N PRO A 52 16.94 -9.28 -12.24
CA PRO A 52 18.08 -9.55 -11.36
C PRO A 52 17.63 -9.87 -9.93
N TYR A 53 18.22 -10.90 -9.31
CA TYR A 53 17.85 -11.35 -7.97
C TYR A 53 17.88 -10.22 -6.93
N GLU A 54 18.86 -9.34 -7.02
CA GLU A 54 19.03 -8.19 -6.12
C GLU A 54 17.83 -7.24 -6.16
N ASN A 55 17.17 -7.12 -7.31
CA ASN A 55 15.99 -6.26 -7.47
C ASN A 55 14.77 -6.90 -6.78
N HIS A 56 14.63 -8.24 -6.82
CA HIS A 56 13.60 -8.92 -6.01
C HIS A 56 13.79 -8.62 -4.51
N ILE A 57 15.03 -8.73 -4.01
CA ILE A 57 15.35 -8.47 -2.60
C ILE A 57 15.10 -6.99 -2.26
N LYS A 58 15.48 -6.07 -3.15
CA LYS A 58 15.21 -4.64 -2.97
C LYS A 58 13.71 -4.34 -2.85
N ILE A 59 12.88 -4.93 -3.71
CA ILE A 59 11.42 -4.78 -3.66
C ILE A 59 10.88 -5.27 -2.31
N ILE A 60 11.32 -6.45 -1.84
CA ILE A 60 10.91 -7.00 -0.53
C ILE A 60 11.33 -6.07 0.61
N ASN A 61 12.57 -5.60 0.61
CA ASN A 61 13.10 -4.75 1.67
C ASN A 61 12.34 -3.42 1.77
N ILE A 62 12.02 -2.78 0.66
CA ILE A 62 11.28 -1.51 0.69
C ILE A 62 9.81 -1.76 1.02
N ASN A 63 9.14 -2.67 0.30
CA ASN A 63 7.69 -2.80 0.35
C ASN A 63 7.18 -3.57 1.59
N VAL A 64 8.01 -4.42 2.20
CA VAL A 64 7.62 -5.24 3.37
C VAL A 64 8.41 -4.83 4.61
N ILE A 65 9.73 -4.93 4.55
CA ILE A 65 10.56 -4.58 5.72
C ILE A 65 10.42 -3.09 6.06
N GLY A 66 10.33 -2.21 5.06
CA GLY A 66 10.05 -0.79 5.27
C GLY A 66 8.73 -0.53 6.00
N VAL A 67 7.66 -1.22 5.63
CA VAL A 67 6.37 -1.15 6.32
C VAL A 67 6.47 -1.66 7.76
N ILE A 68 7.14 -2.80 7.98
CA ILE A 68 7.37 -3.35 9.33
C ILE A 68 8.17 -2.36 10.18
N ASN A 69 9.22 -1.75 9.64
CA ASN A 69 10.01 -0.74 10.33
C ASN A 69 9.15 0.45 10.77
N GLY A 70 8.28 0.94 9.87
CA GLY A 70 7.35 2.04 10.16
C GLY A 70 6.39 1.70 11.29
N ILE A 71 5.68 0.59 11.18
CA ILE A 71 4.72 0.14 12.19
C ILE A 71 5.39 -0.10 13.54
N TYR A 72 6.52 -0.81 13.53
CA TYR A 72 7.26 -1.13 14.77
C TYR A 72 7.75 0.13 15.47
N SER A 73 8.34 1.06 14.72
CA SER A 73 8.88 2.30 15.29
C SER A 73 7.78 3.25 15.78
N ALA A 74 6.62 3.30 15.10
CA ALA A 74 5.50 4.16 15.45
C ALA A 74 4.58 3.58 16.53
N ALA A 75 4.70 2.30 16.86
CA ALA A 75 3.73 1.58 17.69
C ALA A 75 3.46 2.25 19.04
N SER A 76 4.48 2.82 19.70
CA SER A 76 4.31 3.52 20.98
C SER A 76 3.49 4.80 20.82
N LEU A 77 3.78 5.61 19.79
CA LEU A 77 3.08 6.87 19.53
C LEU A 77 1.63 6.62 19.17
N LEU A 78 1.36 5.64 18.30
CA LEU A 78 0.00 5.23 17.92
C LEU A 78 -0.81 4.79 19.16
N LYS A 79 -0.21 3.96 20.01
CA LYS A 79 -0.87 3.48 21.24
C LYS A 79 -1.17 4.59 22.27
N ASN A 80 -0.37 5.66 22.26
CA ASN A 80 -0.60 6.82 23.11
C ASN A 80 -1.68 7.77 22.57
N THR A 81 -2.13 7.55 21.34
CA THR A 81 -3.07 8.42 20.64
C THR A 81 -4.42 7.73 20.50
N LYS A 82 -5.47 8.35 21.05
CA LYS A 82 -6.83 7.83 20.90
C LYS A 82 -7.27 7.90 19.44
N ASN A 83 -7.99 6.84 19.01
CA ASN A 83 -8.52 6.74 17.65
C ASN A 83 -7.45 6.92 16.55
N SER A 84 -6.22 6.52 16.83
CA SER A 84 -5.13 6.59 15.87
C SER A 84 -5.32 5.61 14.70
N LEU A 85 -4.65 5.89 13.59
CA LEU A 85 -4.70 5.06 12.38
C LEU A 85 -3.28 4.71 11.91
N CYS A 86 -3.02 3.42 11.73
CA CYS A 86 -1.90 2.92 10.95
C CYS A 86 -2.43 2.44 9.60
N ILE A 87 -2.09 3.12 8.52
CA ILE A 87 -2.55 2.78 7.18
C ILE A 87 -1.36 2.49 6.26
N SER A 88 -1.48 1.49 5.39
CA SER A 88 -0.43 1.08 4.47
C SER A 88 -0.94 0.98 3.03
N THR A 89 -0.10 1.29 2.06
CA THR A 89 -0.44 1.12 0.64
C THR A 89 -0.19 -0.33 0.22
N SER A 90 -1.27 -1.11 0.08
CA SER A 90 -1.27 -2.39 -0.62
C SER A 90 -1.41 -2.18 -2.14
N SER A 91 -2.26 -2.91 -2.84
CA SER A 91 -2.50 -2.80 -4.28
C SER A 91 -3.62 -3.76 -4.70
N SER A 92 -4.22 -3.54 -5.88
CA SER A 92 -4.97 -4.58 -6.59
C SER A 92 -4.15 -5.86 -6.81
N SER A 93 -2.81 -5.73 -6.92
CA SER A 93 -1.88 -6.87 -6.93
C SER A 93 -1.76 -7.60 -5.58
N GLY A 94 -2.33 -7.07 -4.50
CA GLY A 94 -2.50 -7.75 -3.20
C GLY A 94 -3.84 -8.49 -3.10
N ILE A 95 -4.71 -8.35 -4.08
CA ILE A 95 -5.94 -9.14 -4.24
C ILE A 95 -5.63 -10.41 -5.03
N MET A 96 -4.93 -10.25 -6.16
CA MET A 96 -4.49 -11.36 -7.00
C MET A 96 -3.10 -11.09 -7.57
N GLY A 97 -2.25 -12.12 -7.61
CA GLY A 97 -0.94 -12.03 -8.25
C GLY A 97 -1.06 -11.76 -9.74
N MET A 98 -0.32 -10.76 -10.23
CA MET A 98 -0.28 -10.38 -11.64
C MET A 98 1.03 -10.85 -12.26
N GLU A 99 0.96 -11.29 -13.52
CA GLU A 99 2.15 -11.64 -14.29
C GLU A 99 3.07 -10.44 -14.48
N MET A 100 4.35 -10.68 -14.73
CA MET A 100 5.42 -9.70 -14.90
C MET A 100 5.74 -8.83 -13.65
N ILE A 101 4.98 -8.92 -12.57
CA ILE A 101 5.23 -8.21 -11.30
C ILE A 101 5.07 -9.15 -10.10
N ALA A 102 5.52 -10.40 -10.23
CA ALA A 102 5.29 -11.45 -9.23
C ALA A 102 5.79 -11.08 -7.81
N THR A 103 7.03 -10.58 -7.71
CA THR A 103 7.59 -10.18 -6.40
C THR A 103 6.87 -8.97 -5.80
N TYR A 104 6.50 -8.00 -6.63
CA TYR A 104 5.68 -6.88 -6.18
C TYR A 104 4.33 -7.39 -5.64
N SER A 105 3.64 -8.25 -6.39
CA SER A 105 2.37 -8.85 -5.96
C SER A 105 2.52 -9.60 -4.62
N ALA A 106 3.58 -10.38 -4.46
CA ALA A 106 3.88 -11.06 -3.19
C ALA A 106 4.04 -10.07 -2.03
N THR A 107 4.73 -8.93 -2.24
CA THR A 107 4.88 -7.91 -1.21
C THR A 107 3.56 -7.24 -0.83
N LYS A 108 2.66 -7.04 -1.80
CA LYS A 108 1.36 -6.41 -1.54
C LYS A 108 0.37 -7.36 -0.83
N HIS A 109 0.44 -8.66 -1.10
CA HIS A 109 -0.23 -9.68 -0.28
C HIS A 109 0.33 -9.71 1.15
N ALA A 110 1.65 -9.60 1.32
CA ALA A 110 2.26 -9.55 2.65
C ALA A 110 1.77 -8.34 3.46
N VAL A 111 1.68 -7.15 2.84
CA VAL A 111 1.13 -5.94 3.49
C VAL A 111 -0.33 -6.14 3.88
N LYS A 112 -1.15 -6.73 3.00
CA LYS A 112 -2.56 -7.02 3.29
C LYS A 112 -2.70 -7.97 4.49
N GLY A 113 -2.00 -9.11 4.50
CA GLY A 113 -2.03 -10.06 5.62
C GLY A 113 -1.50 -9.46 6.93
N LEU A 114 -0.49 -8.58 6.87
CA LEU A 114 0.00 -7.85 8.04
C LEU A 114 -1.07 -6.88 8.57
N THR A 115 -1.77 -6.17 7.70
CA THR A 115 -2.89 -5.28 8.05
C THR A 115 -4.00 -6.03 8.78
N GLU A 116 -4.47 -7.15 8.21
CA GLU A 116 -5.52 -7.98 8.80
C GLU A 116 -5.16 -8.44 10.22
N SER A 117 -3.95 -8.96 10.39
CA SER A 117 -3.47 -9.43 11.68
C SER A 117 -3.36 -8.30 12.71
N LEU A 118 -2.74 -7.19 12.31
CA LEU A 118 -2.52 -6.06 13.21
C LEU A 118 -3.81 -5.28 13.50
N SER A 119 -4.83 -5.33 12.64
CA SER A 119 -6.14 -4.72 12.91
C SER A 119 -6.77 -5.32 14.16
N ALA A 120 -6.64 -6.64 14.33
CA ALA A 120 -7.09 -7.34 15.53
C ALA A 120 -6.18 -7.05 16.74
N GLU A 121 -4.84 -7.08 16.55
CA GLU A 121 -3.90 -6.87 17.65
C GLU A 121 -3.94 -5.46 18.23
N PHE A 122 -4.02 -4.43 17.38
CA PHE A 122 -3.94 -3.02 17.80
C PHE A 122 -5.29 -2.47 18.27
N SER A 123 -6.41 -3.15 18.01
CA SER A 123 -7.73 -2.77 18.52
C SER A 123 -7.78 -2.63 20.06
N ARG A 124 -6.93 -3.40 20.77
CA ARG A 124 -6.77 -3.31 22.24
C ARG A 124 -6.19 -1.97 22.73
N PHE A 125 -5.70 -1.13 21.83
CA PHE A 125 -5.10 0.18 22.13
C PHE A 125 -5.88 1.35 21.53
N ASP A 126 -7.10 1.12 21.02
CA ASP A 126 -7.88 2.11 20.28
C ASP A 126 -7.13 2.62 19.01
N THR A 127 -6.27 1.77 18.46
CA THR A 127 -5.52 2.02 17.21
C THR A 127 -6.12 1.18 16.10
N ARG A 128 -6.59 1.83 15.05
CA ARG A 128 -7.06 1.15 13.83
C ARG A 128 -5.90 0.85 12.91
N VAL A 129 -5.98 -0.29 12.23
CA VAL A 129 -5.00 -0.66 11.19
C VAL A 129 -5.77 -0.98 9.93
N SER A 130 -5.39 -0.32 8.82
CA SER A 130 -6.05 -0.44 7.53
C SER A 130 -5.02 -0.46 6.40
N ASP A 131 -5.46 -0.85 5.22
CA ASP A 131 -4.72 -0.63 3.99
C ASP A 131 -5.59 -0.03 2.88
N ILE A 132 -4.91 0.55 1.89
CA ILE A 132 -5.54 0.96 0.64
C ILE A 132 -5.10 -0.04 -0.43
N LEU A 133 -6.07 -0.51 -1.23
CA LEU A 133 -5.83 -1.38 -2.39
C LEU A 133 -6.07 -0.59 -3.68
N PRO A 134 -5.10 0.20 -4.13
CA PRO A 134 -5.26 0.97 -5.37
C PRO A 134 -5.15 0.08 -6.61
N GLY A 135 -5.90 0.45 -7.65
CA GLY A 135 -5.69 0.02 -9.01
C GLY A 135 -4.51 0.76 -9.65
N VAL A 136 -4.70 1.29 -10.84
CA VAL A 136 -3.63 2.00 -11.57
C VAL A 136 -3.68 3.49 -11.25
N ILE A 137 -2.69 3.98 -10.49
CA ILE A 137 -2.63 5.37 -10.04
C ILE A 137 -1.67 6.17 -10.94
N ASP A 138 -2.06 7.40 -11.29
CA ASP A 138 -1.27 8.34 -12.06
C ASP A 138 -0.07 8.86 -11.26
N THR A 139 1.03 8.11 -11.32
CA THR A 139 2.29 8.37 -10.63
C THR A 139 3.47 8.06 -11.57
N PRO A 140 4.68 8.52 -11.26
CA PRO A 140 5.87 8.16 -12.03
C PRO A 140 6.17 6.65 -12.10
N MET A 141 5.53 5.83 -11.27
CA MET A 141 5.65 4.36 -11.31
C MET A 141 5.04 3.75 -12.58
N ILE A 142 4.07 4.43 -13.20
CA ILE A 142 3.39 3.96 -14.40
C ILE A 142 4.03 4.58 -15.63
N SER A 143 4.55 3.74 -16.53
CA SER A 143 5.17 4.21 -17.79
C SER A 143 4.13 4.87 -18.70
N LYS A 144 4.62 5.69 -19.64
CA LYS A 144 3.73 6.34 -20.61
C LYS A 144 3.00 5.31 -21.47
N GLU A 145 3.69 4.25 -21.85
CA GLU A 145 3.13 3.18 -22.68
C GLU A 145 1.93 2.52 -21.97
N ILE A 146 2.06 2.21 -20.68
CA ILE A 146 0.95 1.66 -19.89
C ILE A 146 -0.20 2.65 -19.83
N ARG A 147 0.06 3.94 -19.54
CA ARG A 147 -0.98 4.98 -19.43
C ARG A 147 -1.81 5.10 -20.71
N ASP A 148 -1.15 5.08 -21.86
CA ASP A 148 -1.79 5.29 -23.16
C ASP A 148 -2.71 4.11 -23.56
N HIS A 149 -2.54 2.93 -22.94
CA HIS A 149 -3.36 1.73 -23.18
C HIS A 149 -4.45 1.48 -22.12
N LEU A 150 -4.45 2.25 -21.02
CA LEU A 150 -5.46 2.05 -19.98
C LEU A 150 -6.88 2.43 -20.44
N PRO A 151 -7.90 1.69 -19.99
CA PRO A 151 -9.28 2.02 -20.28
C PRO A 151 -9.67 3.34 -19.61
N LYS A 152 -10.61 4.07 -20.22
CA LYS A 152 -11.11 5.35 -19.67
C LYS A 152 -12.11 5.17 -18.52
N SER A 153 -12.60 3.96 -18.30
CA SER A 153 -13.60 3.63 -17.28
C SER A 153 -13.41 2.22 -16.74
N GLY A 154 -14.10 1.87 -15.67
CA GLY A 154 -14.01 0.57 -15.01
C GLY A 154 -12.84 0.47 -14.03
N MET A 155 -12.62 -0.72 -13.47
CA MET A 155 -11.68 -0.93 -12.36
C MET A 155 -10.20 -0.69 -12.74
N TRP A 156 -9.86 -0.74 -14.04
CA TRP A 156 -8.49 -0.55 -14.54
C TRP A 156 -8.25 0.85 -15.11
N ARG A 157 -9.19 1.79 -14.95
CA ARG A 157 -8.97 3.19 -15.35
C ARG A 157 -7.81 3.82 -14.59
N LEU A 158 -7.18 4.81 -15.20
CA LEU A 158 -6.18 5.64 -14.51
C LEU A 158 -6.87 6.49 -13.43
N ILE A 159 -6.34 6.48 -12.22
CA ILE A 159 -6.89 7.15 -11.04
C ILE A 159 -5.90 8.23 -10.59
N SER A 160 -6.41 9.39 -10.17
CA SER A 160 -5.57 10.47 -9.65
C SER A 160 -5.02 10.15 -8.26
N SER A 161 -3.85 10.70 -7.94
CA SER A 161 -3.30 10.64 -6.59
C SER A 161 -4.20 11.35 -5.55
N ASP A 162 -5.02 12.31 -5.98
CA ASP A 162 -5.97 13.01 -5.11
C ASP A 162 -7.07 12.07 -4.59
N GLU A 163 -7.50 11.08 -5.40
CA GLU A 163 -8.44 10.05 -4.93
C GLU A 163 -7.82 9.19 -3.81
N ILE A 164 -6.52 8.89 -3.89
CA ILE A 164 -5.82 8.20 -2.80
C ILE A 164 -5.73 9.07 -1.55
N ALA A 165 -5.36 10.35 -1.68
CA ALA A 165 -5.31 11.27 -0.56
C ALA A 165 -6.67 11.41 0.14
N LYS A 166 -7.75 11.52 -0.65
CA LYS A 166 -9.12 11.52 -0.15
C LYS A 166 -9.45 10.22 0.61
N THR A 167 -9.08 9.07 0.07
CA THR A 167 -9.33 7.77 0.71
C THR A 167 -8.55 7.64 2.02
N VAL A 168 -7.30 8.12 2.10
CA VAL A 168 -6.55 8.18 3.37
C VAL A 168 -7.31 9.01 4.40
N TRP A 169 -7.83 10.17 4.00
CA TRP A 169 -8.62 11.02 4.90
C TRP A 169 -9.93 10.34 5.33
N GLU A 170 -10.64 9.72 4.41
CA GLU A 170 -11.87 8.96 4.70
C GLU A 170 -11.60 7.77 5.63
N SER A 171 -10.46 7.10 5.46
CA SER A 171 -10.08 5.98 6.32
C SER A 171 -9.82 6.39 7.77
N TYR A 172 -9.35 7.62 8.00
CA TYR A 172 -9.21 8.17 9.34
C TYR A 172 -10.55 8.35 10.05
N HIS A 173 -11.64 8.54 9.31
CA HIS A 173 -12.99 8.69 9.84
C HIS A 173 -13.86 7.42 9.73
N GLY A 174 -13.34 6.36 9.09
CA GLY A 174 -14.06 5.11 8.85
C GLY A 174 -13.48 3.92 9.62
N ASN A 175 -14.10 2.75 9.44
CA ASN A 175 -13.73 1.53 10.16
C ASN A 175 -13.47 0.31 9.26
N HIS A 176 -13.29 0.53 7.94
CA HIS A 176 -12.94 -0.56 7.03
C HIS A 176 -11.46 -0.96 7.23
N ILE A 177 -11.18 -2.26 7.15
CA ILE A 177 -9.80 -2.77 7.15
C ILE A 177 -9.17 -2.52 5.77
N HIS A 178 -9.93 -2.78 4.71
CA HIS A 178 -9.51 -2.64 3.32
C HIS A 178 -10.27 -1.51 2.63
N TRP A 179 -9.54 -0.63 1.95
CA TRP A 179 -10.06 0.51 1.21
C TRP A 179 -9.73 0.35 -0.27
N TYR A 180 -10.73 0.02 -1.08
CA TYR A 180 -10.54 -0.22 -2.52
C TYR A 180 -10.63 1.07 -3.31
N VAL A 181 -9.67 1.29 -4.22
CA VAL A 181 -9.64 2.48 -5.08
C VAL A 181 -9.25 2.06 -6.50
N PRO A 182 -10.21 1.93 -7.42
CA PRO A 182 -11.63 2.23 -7.26
C PRO A 182 -12.38 1.12 -6.49
N GLN A 183 -13.59 1.44 -6.05
CA GLN A 183 -14.40 0.54 -5.23
C GLN A 183 -14.72 -0.80 -5.92
N GLU A 184 -14.76 -0.83 -7.25
CA GLU A 184 -14.99 -2.03 -8.07
C GLU A 184 -13.97 -3.16 -7.80
N LEU A 185 -12.80 -2.84 -7.24
CA LEU A 185 -11.80 -3.84 -6.84
C LEU A 185 -12.27 -4.75 -5.69
N GLU A 186 -13.26 -4.33 -4.90
CA GLU A 186 -13.89 -5.20 -3.91
C GLU A 186 -14.58 -6.41 -4.55
N ASP A 187 -15.20 -6.20 -5.71
CA ASP A 187 -15.84 -7.29 -6.44
C ASP A 187 -14.80 -8.26 -7.03
N LEU A 188 -13.66 -7.73 -7.51
CA LEU A 188 -12.53 -8.57 -7.91
C LEU A 188 -12.05 -9.48 -6.76
N GLU A 189 -11.99 -8.97 -5.53
CA GLU A 189 -11.58 -9.79 -4.39
C GLU A 189 -12.57 -10.90 -4.09
N LYS A 190 -13.87 -10.63 -4.17
CA LYS A 190 -14.92 -11.65 -4.02
C LYS A 190 -14.81 -12.73 -5.11
N ASP A 191 -14.56 -12.32 -6.35
CA ASP A 191 -14.40 -13.23 -7.48
C ASP A 191 -13.16 -14.12 -7.30
N VAL A 192 -12.01 -13.53 -6.91
CA VAL A 192 -10.78 -14.27 -6.62
C VAL A 192 -10.98 -15.28 -5.48
N ALA A 193 -11.67 -14.88 -4.42
CA ALA A 193 -11.96 -15.78 -3.30
C ALA A 193 -12.90 -16.94 -3.68
N SER A 194 -13.85 -16.71 -4.59
CA SER A 194 -14.82 -17.72 -5.02
C SER A 194 -14.30 -18.67 -6.09
N ASN A 195 -13.57 -18.14 -7.09
CA ASN A 195 -13.01 -18.92 -8.20
C ASN A 195 -11.68 -18.33 -8.72
N PRO A 196 -10.55 -18.63 -8.07
CA PRO A 196 -9.25 -18.04 -8.43
C PRO A 196 -8.75 -18.41 -9.83
N ILE A 197 -9.20 -19.55 -10.38
CA ILE A 197 -8.81 -19.97 -11.73
C ILE A 197 -9.49 -19.09 -12.77
N GLU A 198 -10.78 -18.88 -12.65
CA GLU A 198 -11.55 -18.02 -13.55
C GLU A 198 -11.11 -16.55 -13.44
N ALA A 199 -10.91 -16.06 -12.22
CA ALA A 199 -10.37 -14.71 -11.99
C ALA A 199 -9.03 -14.51 -12.69
N ARG A 200 -8.11 -15.51 -12.62
CA ARG A 200 -6.83 -15.46 -13.32
C ARG A 200 -6.99 -15.38 -14.84
N GLU A 201 -7.86 -16.21 -15.43
CA GLU A 201 -8.08 -16.19 -16.88
C GLU A 201 -8.71 -14.87 -17.32
N ASN A 202 -9.63 -14.31 -16.54
CA ASN A 202 -10.21 -12.99 -16.81
C ASN A 202 -9.15 -11.87 -16.76
N LEU A 203 -8.24 -11.90 -15.79
CA LEU A 203 -7.14 -10.93 -15.70
C LEU A 203 -6.16 -10.99 -16.88
N LYS A 204 -5.86 -12.18 -17.38
CA LYS A 204 -5.04 -12.34 -18.60
C LYS A 204 -5.67 -11.71 -19.82
N ASN A 205 -7.00 -11.80 -19.92
CA ASN A 205 -7.75 -11.36 -21.10
C ASN A 205 -8.17 -9.88 -21.04
N SER A 206 -8.30 -9.31 -19.87
CA SER A 206 -8.84 -7.95 -19.67
C SER A 206 -8.15 -7.13 -18.57
N GLY A 207 -7.05 -7.63 -18.01
CA GLY A 207 -6.28 -6.94 -16.98
C GLY A 207 -5.44 -5.78 -17.53
N PRO A 208 -4.87 -4.94 -16.65
CA PRO A 208 -4.12 -3.75 -17.06
C PRO A 208 -2.81 -4.06 -17.82
N LEU A 209 -2.39 -5.31 -17.83
CA LEU A 209 -1.20 -5.81 -18.53
C LEU A 209 -1.55 -6.82 -19.63
N SER A 210 -2.86 -6.99 -19.95
CA SER A 210 -3.28 -7.86 -21.05
C SER A 210 -2.69 -7.36 -22.37
N LYS A 211 -2.17 -8.29 -23.15
CA LYS A 211 -1.79 -8.02 -24.55
C LYS A 211 -3.02 -8.24 -25.41
N ASP A 212 -3.42 -7.21 -26.16
CA ASP A 212 -4.38 -7.34 -27.27
C ASP A 212 -3.83 -8.24 -28.37
#